data_4756ea42d6c70c22e630688b4d276a2e
#
_entry.id   4756ea42d6c70c22e630688b4d276a2e
#
_cell.length_a   1.000
_cell.length_b   1.000
_cell.length_c   1.000
_cell.angle_alpha   90.00
_cell.angle_beta   90.00
_cell.angle_gamma   90.00
#
_symmetry.space_group_name_H-M   'P 1'
#
loop_
_entity.id
_entity.type
_entity.pdbx_description
1 polymer ?
#
loop_
_entity_poly.entity_id
_entity_poly.type
_entity_poly.pdbx_seq_one_letter_code
_entity_poly.pdbx_strand_id
1 'polypeptide(L)'
;NLNANYINRILLLTDGETNIGVQDTPTIVNTVKELFIRGISTTTFGFGDKYNEDLLEKMASISGGNSYYIQDNSEALSTFINEFKCLNSLVTDNATLEFVPTQSSYSITSLNELDFVNKKFIVGNLIHNKDMTYLFEFHFDNSLKNGDLFNLGKMILSYTDSKGHTQNQILDLTYFTVVDEV
;
A
#
# COMPACT_ATOMS: atom_id res chain seq x y z
N ASN A 1 -21.18 11.51 -0.36
CA ASN A 1 -20.87 11.68 1.07
C ASN A 1 -19.92 10.58 1.49
N LEU A 2 -18.67 10.94 1.79
CA LEU A 2 -17.70 10.01 2.37
C LEU A 2 -18.16 9.67 3.79
N ASN A 3 -18.15 8.39 4.13
CA ASN A 3 -18.43 7.94 5.48
C ASN A 3 -17.21 7.16 5.98
N ALA A 4 -16.56 7.69 7.00
CA ALA A 4 -15.34 7.09 7.59
C ALA A 4 -15.57 5.67 8.17
N ASN A 5 -16.83 5.26 8.38
CA ASN A 5 -17.19 3.94 8.88
C ASN A 5 -17.39 2.90 7.76
N TYR A 6 -17.18 3.29 6.50
CA TYR A 6 -17.33 2.40 5.34
C TYR A 6 -16.08 2.44 4.47
N ILE A 7 -15.84 1.35 3.77
CA ILE A 7 -14.84 1.29 2.70
C ILE A 7 -15.35 2.16 1.55
N ASN A 8 -14.58 3.21 1.23
CA ASN A 8 -14.87 4.08 0.09
C ASN A 8 -13.95 3.68 -1.07
N ARG A 9 -14.54 3.11 -2.14
CA ARG A 9 -13.78 2.58 -3.27
C ARG A 9 -14.31 3.11 -4.59
N ILE A 10 -13.39 3.60 -5.43
CA ILE A 10 -13.65 3.89 -6.83
C ILE A 10 -13.37 2.63 -7.63
N LEU A 11 -14.29 2.23 -8.50
CA LEU A 11 -14.08 1.21 -9.52
C LEU A 11 -13.99 1.92 -10.87
N LEU A 12 -12.77 1.99 -11.43
CA LEU A 12 -12.50 2.62 -12.71
C LEU A 12 -12.46 1.55 -13.80
N LEU A 13 -13.35 1.67 -14.79
CA LEU A 13 -13.42 0.79 -15.93
C LEU A 13 -13.03 1.57 -17.18
N THR A 14 -12.10 1.05 -17.98
CA THR A 14 -11.67 1.67 -19.23
C THR A 14 -11.29 0.62 -20.28
N ASP A 15 -11.58 0.92 -21.53
CA ASP A 15 -11.23 0.12 -22.71
C ASP A 15 -10.23 0.85 -23.64
N GLY A 16 -9.69 1.96 -23.18
CA GLY A 16 -8.78 2.78 -23.98
C GLY A 16 -7.92 3.74 -23.19
N GLU A 17 -7.15 4.53 -23.93
CA GLU A 17 -6.32 5.58 -23.38
C GLU A 17 -7.12 6.85 -23.08
N THR A 18 -6.58 7.66 -22.15
CA THR A 18 -7.13 9.00 -21.88
C THR A 18 -6.94 9.89 -23.10
N ASN A 19 -8.03 10.32 -23.73
CA ASN A 19 -8.02 11.14 -24.94
C ASN A 19 -8.61 12.54 -24.75
N ILE A 20 -9.29 12.81 -23.65
CA ILE A 20 -9.89 14.11 -23.29
C ILE A 20 -9.62 14.42 -21.82
N GLY A 21 -9.35 15.67 -21.50
CA GLY A 21 -9.08 16.15 -20.14
C GLY A 21 -7.61 16.01 -19.74
N VAL A 22 -7.35 15.68 -18.48
CA VAL A 22 -5.99 15.51 -17.97
C VAL A 22 -5.44 14.18 -18.47
N GLN A 23 -4.37 14.25 -19.27
CA GLN A 23 -3.69 13.08 -19.85
C GLN A 23 -2.32 12.83 -19.23
N ASP A 24 -1.86 13.77 -18.44
CA ASP A 24 -0.55 13.73 -17.80
C ASP A 24 -0.56 12.72 -16.64
N THR A 25 0.20 11.64 -16.80
CA THR A 25 0.30 10.55 -15.82
C THR A 25 0.62 11.03 -14.40
N PRO A 26 1.63 11.90 -14.16
CA PRO A 26 1.91 12.43 -12.84
C PRO A 26 0.72 13.13 -12.18
N THR A 27 -0.02 13.93 -12.94
CA THR A 27 -1.20 14.64 -12.43
C THR A 27 -2.33 13.69 -12.05
N ILE A 28 -2.59 12.66 -12.88
CA ILE A 28 -3.60 11.63 -12.58
C ILE A 28 -3.22 10.85 -11.31
N VAL A 29 -1.97 10.40 -11.23
CA VAL A 29 -1.42 9.66 -10.09
C VAL A 29 -1.51 10.48 -8.80
N ASN A 30 -1.13 11.77 -8.84
CA ASN A 30 -1.26 12.65 -7.69
C ASN A 30 -2.71 12.83 -7.25
N THR A 31 -3.66 12.95 -8.18
CA THR A 31 -5.09 13.03 -7.87
C THR A 31 -5.57 11.79 -7.12
N VAL A 32 -5.18 10.60 -7.60
CA VAL A 32 -5.52 9.33 -6.93
C VAL A 32 -4.89 9.24 -5.54
N LYS A 33 -3.65 9.71 -5.38
CA LYS A 33 -2.97 9.77 -4.09
C LYS A 33 -3.67 10.70 -3.09
N GLU A 34 -4.13 11.87 -3.54
CA GLU A 34 -4.92 12.80 -2.72
C GLU A 34 -6.26 12.18 -2.29
N LEU A 35 -6.91 11.43 -3.18
CA LEU A 35 -8.13 10.69 -2.85
C LEU A 35 -7.86 9.61 -1.80
N PHE A 36 -6.75 8.89 -1.93
CA PHE A 36 -6.35 7.87 -0.96
C PHE A 36 -6.08 8.46 0.44
N ILE A 37 -5.39 9.60 0.53
CA ILE A 37 -5.19 10.33 1.79
C ILE A 37 -6.55 10.70 2.45
N ARG A 38 -7.60 10.88 1.65
CA ARG A 38 -8.96 11.14 2.11
C ARG A 38 -9.77 9.86 2.42
N GLY A 39 -9.14 8.69 2.37
CA GLY A 39 -9.76 7.39 2.63
C GLY A 39 -10.57 6.84 1.46
N ILE A 40 -10.17 7.14 0.21
CA ILE A 40 -10.80 6.60 -0.99
C ILE A 40 -9.76 5.82 -1.78
N SER A 41 -9.89 4.52 -1.84
CA SER A 41 -9.04 3.65 -2.66
C SER A 41 -9.62 3.46 -4.07
N THR A 42 -8.76 3.07 -5.03
CA THR A 42 -9.15 2.92 -6.44
C THR A 42 -8.76 1.55 -6.95
N THR A 43 -9.75 0.80 -7.44
CA THR A 43 -9.53 -0.43 -8.20
C THR A 43 -9.75 -0.14 -9.68
N THR A 44 -8.87 -0.65 -10.54
CA THR A 44 -8.90 -0.41 -11.97
C THR A 44 -9.19 -1.69 -12.75
N PHE A 45 -9.96 -1.57 -13.83
CA PHE A 45 -10.32 -2.64 -14.74
C PHE A 45 -10.01 -2.18 -16.16
N GLY A 46 -8.97 -2.75 -16.78
CA GLY A 46 -8.63 -2.52 -18.18
C GLY A 46 -9.24 -3.58 -19.08
N PHE A 47 -9.94 -3.16 -20.14
CA PHE A 47 -10.58 -4.04 -21.09
C PHE A 47 -9.86 -4.03 -22.43
N GLY A 48 -9.53 -5.21 -22.97
CA GLY A 48 -8.86 -5.35 -24.27
C GLY A 48 -7.42 -4.81 -24.25
N ASP A 49 -6.86 -4.48 -25.43
CA ASP A 49 -5.42 -4.25 -25.58
C ASP A 49 -5.04 -2.76 -25.76
N LYS A 50 -5.97 -1.82 -25.58
CA LYS A 50 -5.77 -0.41 -25.93
C LYS A 50 -5.77 0.57 -24.75
N TYR A 51 -5.65 0.10 -23.54
CA TYR A 51 -5.55 0.97 -22.37
C TYR A 51 -4.11 1.09 -21.88
N ASN A 52 -3.85 2.10 -21.05
CA ASN A 52 -2.53 2.30 -20.44
C ASN A 52 -2.41 1.45 -19.16
N GLU A 53 -1.87 0.23 -19.31
CA GLU A 53 -1.70 -0.75 -18.22
C GLU A 53 -0.87 -0.17 -17.08
N ASP A 54 0.30 0.43 -17.38
CA ASP A 54 1.20 1.01 -16.38
C ASP A 54 0.51 2.09 -15.53
N LEU A 55 -0.34 2.91 -16.17
CA LEU A 55 -1.11 3.93 -15.45
C LEU A 55 -2.15 3.31 -14.52
N LEU A 56 -2.91 2.32 -15.00
CA LEU A 56 -3.96 1.67 -14.22
C LEU A 56 -3.38 0.90 -13.03
N GLU A 57 -2.30 0.16 -13.23
CA GLU A 57 -1.59 -0.54 -12.18
C GLU A 57 -1.05 0.44 -11.13
N LYS A 58 -0.44 1.54 -11.57
CA LYS A 58 0.07 2.57 -10.68
C LYS A 58 -1.03 3.25 -9.87
N MET A 59 -2.17 3.57 -10.49
CA MET A 59 -3.33 4.15 -9.79
C MET A 59 -3.86 3.21 -8.70
N ALA A 60 -3.98 1.92 -9.01
CA ALA A 60 -4.44 0.91 -8.07
C ALA A 60 -3.45 0.73 -6.92
N SER A 61 -2.15 0.56 -7.22
CA SER A 61 -1.11 0.29 -6.21
C SER A 61 -0.95 1.41 -5.20
N ILE A 62 -0.88 2.68 -5.64
CA ILE A 62 -0.71 3.83 -4.74
C ILE A 62 -1.93 4.13 -3.88
N SER A 63 -3.11 3.61 -4.24
CA SER A 63 -4.36 3.82 -3.51
C SER A 63 -4.84 2.57 -2.76
N GLY A 64 -4.03 1.51 -2.72
CA GLY A 64 -4.38 0.27 -2.03
C GLY A 64 -5.56 -0.48 -2.65
N GLY A 65 -5.80 -0.31 -3.96
CA GLY A 65 -6.75 -1.08 -4.74
C GLY A 65 -6.12 -2.25 -5.48
N ASN A 66 -6.89 -2.86 -6.36
CA ASN A 66 -6.43 -3.92 -7.25
C ASN A 66 -6.46 -3.43 -8.70
N SER A 67 -5.56 -3.96 -9.55
CA SER A 67 -5.61 -3.77 -11.00
C SER A 67 -5.96 -5.09 -11.67
N TYR A 68 -6.92 -5.05 -12.58
CA TYR A 68 -7.41 -6.21 -13.30
C TYR A 68 -7.36 -5.97 -14.80
N TYR A 69 -6.83 -6.97 -15.51
CA TYR A 69 -6.92 -7.07 -16.96
C TYR A 69 -8.08 -8.00 -17.33
N ILE A 70 -8.95 -7.56 -18.21
CA ILE A 70 -10.10 -8.33 -18.71
C ILE A 70 -9.98 -8.42 -20.22
N GLN A 71 -9.57 -9.60 -20.70
CA GLN A 71 -9.36 -9.85 -22.11
C GLN A 71 -10.68 -9.97 -22.87
N ASP A 72 -11.64 -10.61 -22.25
CA ASP A 72 -12.96 -10.82 -22.86
C ASP A 72 -14.12 -10.68 -21.85
N ASN A 73 -15.32 -10.54 -22.38
CA ASN A 73 -16.53 -10.35 -21.57
C ASN A 73 -16.88 -11.57 -20.69
N SER A 74 -16.38 -12.76 -21.00
CA SER A 74 -16.66 -13.96 -20.21
C SER A 74 -15.95 -13.93 -18.86
N GLU A 75 -14.81 -13.25 -18.79
CA GLU A 75 -14.02 -13.10 -17.55
C GLU A 75 -14.50 -11.93 -16.69
N ALA A 76 -15.18 -10.94 -17.30
CA ALA A 76 -15.59 -9.72 -16.60
C ALA A 76 -16.40 -10.03 -15.34
N LEU A 77 -17.41 -10.87 -15.43
CA LEU A 77 -18.28 -11.18 -14.29
C LEU A 77 -17.52 -11.85 -13.15
N SER A 78 -16.64 -12.81 -13.44
CA SER A 78 -15.86 -13.50 -12.43
C SER A 78 -14.86 -12.56 -11.76
N THR A 79 -14.26 -11.65 -12.51
CA THR A 79 -13.33 -10.63 -12.00
C THR A 79 -14.04 -9.63 -11.07
N PHE A 80 -15.23 -9.16 -11.44
CA PHE A 80 -16.05 -8.33 -10.55
C PHE A 80 -16.47 -9.06 -9.27
N ILE A 81 -16.92 -10.31 -9.39
CA ILE A 81 -17.29 -11.11 -8.21
C ILE A 81 -16.08 -11.28 -7.28
N ASN A 82 -14.89 -11.50 -7.82
CA ASN A 82 -13.67 -11.63 -7.03
C ASN A 82 -13.32 -10.31 -6.32
N GLU A 83 -13.43 -9.16 -6.99
CA GLU A 83 -13.23 -7.86 -6.35
C GLU A 83 -14.23 -7.64 -5.21
N PHE A 84 -15.52 -7.92 -5.41
CA PHE A 84 -16.52 -7.81 -4.34
C PHE A 84 -16.26 -8.76 -3.17
N LYS A 85 -15.80 -9.98 -3.43
CA LYS A 85 -15.36 -10.90 -2.34
C LYS A 85 -14.16 -10.34 -1.59
N CYS A 86 -13.18 -9.76 -2.30
CA CYS A 86 -12.04 -9.09 -1.70
C CYS A 86 -12.49 -7.95 -0.81
N LEU A 87 -13.37 -7.06 -1.30
CA LEU A 87 -13.93 -5.94 -0.53
C LEU A 87 -14.67 -6.41 0.73
N ASN A 88 -15.46 -7.47 0.65
CA ASN A 88 -16.15 -8.04 1.81
C ASN A 88 -15.20 -8.68 2.84
N SER A 89 -13.97 -9.01 2.44
CA SER A 89 -12.94 -9.58 3.30
C SER A 89 -11.96 -8.53 3.84
N LEU A 90 -12.13 -7.26 3.46
CA LEU A 90 -11.28 -6.18 3.97
C LEU A 90 -11.52 -5.97 5.48
N VAL A 91 -10.43 -5.95 6.23
CA VAL A 91 -10.41 -5.51 7.64
C VAL A 91 -10.34 -3.98 7.67
N THR A 92 -9.51 -3.41 6.81
CA THR A 92 -9.33 -1.97 6.62
C THR A 92 -8.67 -1.68 5.27
N ASP A 93 -8.78 -0.45 4.79
CA ASP A 93 -8.09 0.09 3.62
C ASP A 93 -7.08 1.20 3.96
N ASN A 94 -6.84 1.45 5.25
CA ASN A 94 -6.00 2.57 5.71
C ASN A 94 -4.87 2.14 6.66
N ALA A 95 -4.38 0.91 6.54
CA ALA A 95 -3.29 0.44 7.37
C ALA A 95 -1.98 1.18 7.09
N THR A 96 -1.25 1.45 8.15
CA THR A 96 0.06 2.09 8.10
C THR A 96 1.06 1.36 8.97
N LEU A 97 2.34 1.37 8.57
CA LEU A 97 3.46 0.88 9.35
C LEU A 97 4.37 2.03 9.76
N GLU A 98 4.64 2.13 11.05
CA GLU A 98 5.59 3.08 11.62
C GLU A 98 6.73 2.32 12.28
N PHE A 99 7.97 2.70 11.94
CA PHE A 99 9.16 2.23 12.64
C PHE A 99 9.55 3.25 13.69
N VAL A 100 9.67 2.80 14.93
CA VAL A 100 10.12 3.61 16.06
C VAL A 100 11.52 3.13 16.47
N PRO A 101 12.59 3.75 15.96
CA PRO A 101 13.95 3.35 16.26
C PRO A 101 14.29 3.59 17.74
N THR A 102 15.09 2.71 18.33
CA THR A 102 15.71 2.97 19.64
C THR A 102 16.89 3.92 19.55
N GLN A 103 17.53 3.98 18.38
CA GLN A 103 18.68 4.84 18.07
C GLN A 103 18.45 5.47 16.70
N SER A 104 18.89 6.71 16.49
CA SER A 104 18.66 7.47 15.26
C SER A 104 19.71 7.22 14.16
N SER A 105 20.42 6.09 14.21
CA SER A 105 21.57 5.79 13.37
C SER A 105 21.23 4.99 12.10
N TYR A 106 19.98 4.94 11.68
CA TYR A 106 19.60 4.31 10.42
C TYR A 106 18.41 4.99 9.73
N SER A 107 18.34 4.83 8.42
CA SER A 107 17.15 5.13 7.61
C SER A 107 16.54 3.84 7.06
N ILE A 108 15.27 3.92 6.67
CA ILE A 108 14.49 2.77 6.19
C ILE A 108 13.89 3.11 4.84
N THR A 109 14.02 2.18 3.89
CA THR A 109 13.39 2.25 2.58
C THR A 109 12.50 1.02 2.35
N SER A 110 11.31 1.20 1.82
CA SER A 110 10.47 0.08 1.41
C SER A 110 10.90 -0.43 0.04
N LEU A 111 11.15 -1.74 -0.08
CA LEU A 111 11.41 -2.40 -1.37
C LEU A 111 10.13 -2.74 -2.13
N ASN A 112 8.97 -2.60 -1.49
CA ASN A 112 7.65 -2.73 -2.12
C ASN A 112 7.11 -1.38 -2.64
N GLU A 113 7.95 -0.35 -2.72
CA GLU A 113 7.58 0.99 -3.18
C GLU A 113 6.42 1.63 -2.40
N LEU A 114 6.28 1.28 -1.11
CA LEU A 114 5.26 1.88 -0.25
C LEU A 114 5.49 3.39 -0.11
N ASP A 115 4.43 4.16 -0.24
CA ASP A 115 4.47 5.59 0.02
C ASP A 115 4.84 5.87 1.48
N PHE A 116 5.76 6.82 1.70
CA PHE A 116 6.18 7.25 3.02
C PHE A 116 5.64 8.65 3.31
N VAL A 117 4.66 8.73 4.21
CA VAL A 117 3.95 9.98 4.55
C VAL A 117 3.89 10.12 6.07
N ASN A 118 4.28 11.30 6.58
CA ASN A 118 4.23 11.59 8.02
C ASN A 118 4.92 10.54 8.91
N LYS A 119 6.10 10.07 8.47
CA LYS A 119 6.91 9.02 9.15
C LYS A 119 6.27 7.62 9.14
N LYS A 120 5.28 7.36 8.30
CA LYS A 120 4.60 6.07 8.18
C LYS A 120 4.63 5.58 6.74
N PHE A 121 4.82 4.28 6.56
CA PHE A 121 4.62 3.61 5.29
C PHE A 121 3.12 3.29 5.13
N ILE A 122 2.58 3.62 3.99
CA ILE A 122 1.17 3.36 3.67
C ILE A 122 1.05 1.92 3.17
N VAL A 123 0.43 1.07 3.97
CA VAL A 123 0.17 -0.34 3.65
C VAL A 123 -1.12 -0.50 2.87
N GLY A 124 -2.12 0.32 3.19
CA GLY A 124 -3.43 0.29 2.55
C GLY A 124 -4.31 -0.85 3.07
N ASN A 125 -4.67 -1.78 2.19
CA ASN A 125 -5.62 -2.84 2.50
C ASN A 125 -5.05 -3.92 3.43
N LEU A 126 -5.77 -4.25 4.50
CA LEU A 126 -5.61 -5.51 5.22
C LEU A 126 -6.81 -6.41 4.92
N ILE A 127 -6.55 -7.64 4.50
CA ILE A 127 -7.56 -8.61 4.08
C ILE A 127 -7.57 -9.77 5.07
N HIS A 128 -8.76 -10.17 5.50
CA HIS A 128 -8.92 -11.28 6.43
C HIS A 128 -8.36 -12.59 5.83
N ASN A 129 -7.58 -13.33 6.62
CA ASN A 129 -6.93 -14.59 6.23
C ASN A 129 -6.02 -14.51 4.99
N LYS A 130 -5.44 -13.34 4.70
CA LYS A 130 -4.44 -13.17 3.66
C LYS A 130 -3.11 -12.77 4.26
N ASP A 131 -2.08 -13.55 4.01
CA ASP A 131 -0.70 -13.19 4.36
C ASP A 131 -0.22 -12.09 3.41
N MET A 132 0.41 -11.07 3.99
CA MET A 132 1.00 -9.96 3.25
C MET A 132 2.46 -9.83 3.66
N THR A 133 3.35 -9.74 2.68
CA THR A 133 4.79 -9.65 2.92
C THR A 133 5.31 -8.29 2.47
N TYR A 134 5.99 -7.61 3.37
CA TYR A 134 6.65 -6.34 3.09
C TYR A 134 8.14 -6.47 3.36
N LEU A 135 8.94 -5.93 2.46
CA LEU A 135 10.39 -5.92 2.53
C LEU A 135 10.88 -4.50 2.76
N PHE A 136 11.78 -4.36 3.72
CA PHE A 136 12.39 -3.08 4.07
C PHE A 136 13.91 -3.23 4.09
N GLU A 137 14.58 -2.22 3.54
CA GLU A 137 16.02 -2.08 3.59
C GLU A 137 16.38 -1.06 4.67
N PHE A 138 17.32 -1.43 5.53
CA PHE A 138 17.83 -0.58 6.60
C PHE A 138 19.23 -0.09 6.21
N HIS A 139 19.40 1.22 6.13
CA HIS A 139 20.68 1.85 5.83
C HIS A 139 21.25 2.42 7.11
N PHE A 140 22.37 1.85 7.58
CA PHE A 140 23.04 2.28 8.79
C PHE A 140 24.11 3.33 8.48
N ASP A 141 24.32 4.27 9.40
CA ASP A 141 25.47 5.15 9.32
C ASP A 141 26.77 4.38 9.70
N ASN A 142 27.92 4.95 9.35
CA ASN A 142 29.23 4.31 9.60
C ASN A 142 29.66 4.35 11.07
N SER A 143 28.76 4.57 12.01
CA SER A 143 29.07 4.65 13.46
C SER A 143 29.11 3.28 14.13
N LEU A 144 28.59 2.24 13.50
CA LEU A 144 28.54 0.88 14.03
C LEU A 144 29.92 0.23 13.97
N LYS A 145 30.29 -0.46 15.06
CA LYS A 145 31.57 -1.17 15.19
C LYS A 145 31.33 -2.66 15.30
N ASN A 146 32.33 -3.42 14.86
CA ASN A 146 32.35 -4.87 15.02
C ASN A 146 32.14 -5.25 16.49
N GLY A 147 31.18 -6.16 16.74
CA GLY A 147 30.77 -6.60 18.07
C GLY A 147 29.66 -5.79 18.70
N ASP A 148 29.24 -4.65 18.11
CA ASP A 148 28.12 -3.89 18.64
C ASP A 148 26.81 -4.69 18.53
N LEU A 149 26.04 -4.69 19.63
CA LEU A 149 24.68 -5.22 19.65
C LEU A 149 23.70 -4.08 19.35
N PHE A 150 22.99 -4.20 18.24
CA PHE A 150 22.09 -3.18 17.76
C PHE A 150 20.61 -3.61 17.88
N ASN A 151 19.79 -2.74 18.45
CA ASN A 151 18.34 -2.92 18.53
C ASN A 151 17.65 -2.02 17.50
N LEU A 152 16.95 -2.62 16.54
CA LEU A 152 16.19 -1.88 15.51
C LEU A 152 15.02 -1.08 16.09
N GLY A 153 14.55 -1.41 17.29
CA GLY A 153 13.41 -0.72 17.89
C GLY A 153 12.09 -1.47 17.73
N LYS A 154 11.04 -0.75 17.39
CA LYS A 154 9.69 -1.29 17.28
C LYS A 154 9.08 -0.98 15.93
N MET A 155 8.19 -1.87 15.48
CA MET A 155 7.30 -1.63 14.37
C MET A 155 5.86 -1.56 14.88
N ILE A 156 5.12 -0.55 14.48
CA ILE A 156 3.73 -0.34 14.86
C ILE A 156 2.86 -0.42 13.62
N LEU A 157 2.01 -1.43 13.55
CA LEU A 157 0.92 -1.51 12.58
C LEU A 157 -0.30 -0.79 13.16
N SER A 158 -0.75 0.27 12.49
CA SER A 158 -1.95 1.03 12.86
C SER A 158 -2.99 0.95 11.77
N TYR A 159 -4.24 0.72 12.13
CA TYR A 159 -5.36 0.70 11.18
C TYR A 159 -6.67 1.05 11.89
N THR A 160 -7.70 1.42 11.13
CA THR A 160 -9.06 1.64 11.64
C THR A 160 -9.92 0.44 11.26
N ASP A 161 -10.52 -0.20 12.24
CA ASP A 161 -11.40 -1.35 12.02
C ASP A 161 -12.78 -0.93 11.46
N SER A 162 -13.59 -1.90 11.06
CA SER A 162 -14.94 -1.68 10.51
C SER A 162 -15.91 -0.98 11.43
N LYS A 163 -15.57 -0.84 12.72
CA LYS A 163 -16.35 -0.12 13.74
C LYS A 163 -15.85 1.31 13.96
N GLY A 164 -14.82 1.72 13.21
CA GLY A 164 -14.22 3.03 13.34
C GLY A 164 -13.21 3.17 14.50
N HIS A 165 -12.80 2.07 15.12
CA HIS A 165 -11.81 2.10 16.19
C HIS A 165 -10.40 1.96 15.63
N THR A 166 -9.50 2.84 16.06
CA THR A 166 -8.07 2.68 15.76
C THR A 166 -7.49 1.52 16.54
N GLN A 167 -6.91 0.58 15.82
CA GLN A 167 -6.17 -0.57 16.33
C GLN A 167 -4.67 -0.35 16.13
N ASN A 168 -3.87 -0.74 17.13
CA ASN A 168 -2.42 -0.69 17.06
C ASN A 168 -1.86 -2.04 17.49
N GLN A 169 -1.01 -2.62 16.63
CA GLN A 169 -0.23 -3.81 16.96
C GLN A 169 1.24 -3.42 16.99
N ILE A 170 1.91 -3.77 18.07
CA ILE A 170 3.32 -3.45 18.29
C ILE A 170 4.12 -4.72 18.21
N LEU A 171 5.18 -4.71 17.38
CA LEU A 171 6.17 -5.76 17.27
C LEU A 171 7.53 -5.19 17.67
N ASP A 172 8.15 -5.79 18.67
CA ASP A 172 9.54 -5.51 19.01
C ASP A 172 10.45 -6.15 17.94
N LEU A 173 11.33 -5.34 17.35
CA LEU A 173 12.25 -5.81 16.33
C LEU A 173 13.46 -6.46 16.97
N THR A 174 14.03 -7.45 16.27
CA THR A 174 15.15 -8.24 16.78
C THR A 174 16.45 -7.45 16.89
N TYR A 175 17.31 -7.92 17.81
CA TYR A 175 18.70 -7.49 17.90
C TYR A 175 19.54 -8.18 16.82
N PHE A 176 20.58 -7.51 16.35
CA PHE A 176 21.64 -8.13 15.56
C PHE A 176 23.01 -7.66 16.05
N THR A 177 24.02 -8.46 15.78
CA THR A 177 25.41 -8.13 16.08
C THR A 177 26.10 -7.69 14.82
N VAL A 178 26.79 -6.56 14.88
CA VAL A 178 27.62 -6.08 13.77
C VAL A 178 28.85 -6.97 13.65
N VAL A 179 29.15 -7.44 12.44
CA VAL A 179 30.36 -8.22 12.12
C VAL A 179 31.08 -7.58 10.95
N ASP A 180 32.42 -7.68 10.93
CA ASP A 180 33.18 -7.28 9.75
C ASP A 180 32.88 -8.22 8.58
N GLU A 181 32.95 -7.73 7.35
CA GLU A 181 32.92 -8.59 6.16
C GLU A 181 34.10 -9.58 6.22
N VAL A 182 33.80 -10.84 5.98
CA VAL A 182 34.80 -11.92 5.93
C VAL A 182 35.41 -12.02 4.54
#